data_fc5f008f5a25b20d58947c2ac1817098
#
_entry.id   fc5f008f5a25b20d58947c2ac1817098
#
_cell.length_a   1.000
_cell.length_b   1.000
_cell.length_c   1.000
_cell.angle_alpha   90.00
_cell.angle_beta   90.00
_cell.angle_gamma   90.00
#
_symmetry.space_group_name_H-M   'P 1'
#
loop_
_entity.id
_entity.type
_entity.pdbx_description
1 polymer ?
#
loop_
_entity_poly.entity_id
_entity_poly.type
_entity_poly.pdbx_seq_one_letter_code
_entity_poly.pdbx_strand_id
1 'polypeptide(L)'
;MVFRLVSSRGLQSDDRRRVAVGAALCLALAAPPTAARSQAAEPAEPAPADPAACVPASDDCFVLMALTVDGVTAYPMKEIAPFYADYLTREVAMSDLVRIAQAITDKYRADGYFLARAVVPPQAGPRGVVRLAVYEGYVSEVKVEGPAAGAVDALLTGVMDARPLKLADLDRRLTLATDRPGLKLKTHLEPVIDDPARHRLVVFADRQRLAASLYADNRGTDSAGPWQLYGRLAANSALVAGDQLAASVLTIPEDPEEFTQGEVSYLYPLATGGSLGVRVSAARARDASANLGSVVGNENRFASLRWSHPLARGRKHAVWGALAFDASRIEQDWGAAGGYEDNLRVLRASVFATRQDDGRSLTGFAQVSRGLDVLGATDAPGRTHSRWDADGQFWKVNLHGSHYRDLGPRAGVYLQADAQWSPDPLLAGEEFAAGALPYGRAYNYAEIAGEKGAGALVELRYGWDPKPQAISFFQLYGFADTAKVWRKDAFPGFKSAALASAGGGVRVTVHRRATLRVEAARPLTRTPYVTDDKDWRLFTSLNAAF
;
A
#
# COMPACT_ATOMS: atom_id res chain seq x y z
N MET A 1 15.57 -19.54 -4.18
CA MET A 1 15.83 -18.10 -4.09
C MET A 1 14.52 -17.38 -4.47
N VAL A 2 13.69 -17.05 -3.48
CA VAL A 2 12.39 -16.42 -3.74
C VAL A 2 12.54 -14.92 -3.49
N PHE A 3 12.84 -14.16 -4.55
CA PHE A 3 12.73 -12.71 -4.50
C PHE A 3 11.25 -12.33 -4.43
N ARG A 4 10.79 -11.86 -3.29
CA ARG A 4 9.52 -11.13 -3.19
C ARG A 4 9.76 -9.70 -3.67
N LEU A 5 9.67 -9.48 -4.98
CA LEU A 5 9.48 -8.15 -5.52
C LEU A 5 8.03 -7.73 -5.24
N VAL A 6 7.86 -6.86 -4.27
CA VAL A 6 6.60 -6.13 -4.09
C VAL A 6 6.44 -5.25 -5.32
N SER A 7 5.44 -5.56 -6.14
CA SER A 7 5.06 -4.74 -7.29
C SER A 7 4.70 -3.34 -6.79
N SER A 8 5.56 -2.37 -7.09
CA SER A 8 5.23 -0.96 -6.94
C SER A 8 4.17 -0.61 -7.98
N ARG A 9 2.89 -0.62 -7.58
CA ARG A 9 1.84 -0.01 -8.38
C ARG A 9 2.12 1.48 -8.44
N GLY A 10 2.35 1.99 -9.65
CA GLY A 10 2.62 3.39 -9.90
C GLY A 10 1.47 4.27 -9.43
N LEU A 11 1.73 5.06 -8.42
CA LEU A 11 0.90 6.20 -8.04
C LEU A 11 1.35 7.39 -8.88
N GLN A 12 0.66 7.64 -9.98
CA GLN A 12 0.65 8.94 -10.62
C GLN A 12 -0.47 9.75 -9.97
N SER A 13 -0.15 10.56 -9.01
CA SER A 13 -0.97 11.70 -8.62
C SER A 13 -0.11 12.96 -8.63
N ASP A 14 -0.72 14.01 -9.11
CA ASP A 14 -0.19 15.36 -9.25
C ASP A 14 -0.03 16.00 -7.86
N ASP A 15 0.93 15.52 -7.09
CA ASP A 15 1.24 16.12 -5.79
C ASP A 15 2.75 16.07 -5.52
N ARG A 16 3.35 17.23 -5.42
CA ARG A 16 4.78 17.52 -5.45
C ARG A 16 5.61 16.99 -4.28
N ARG A 17 5.14 16.00 -3.50
CA ARG A 17 5.80 15.57 -2.25
C ARG A 17 5.89 14.07 -1.99
N ARG A 18 5.67 13.16 -2.96
CA ARG A 18 5.56 11.75 -2.61
C ARG A 18 6.39 10.84 -3.50
N VAL A 19 7.54 10.42 -3.02
CA VAL A 19 8.15 9.14 -3.38
C VAL A 19 8.01 8.25 -2.15
N ALA A 20 6.96 7.44 -2.13
CA ALA A 20 6.77 6.42 -1.11
C ALA A 20 7.32 5.10 -1.61
N VAL A 21 8.32 4.58 -0.95
CA VAL A 21 8.74 3.18 -1.05
C VAL A 21 8.05 2.45 0.10
N GLY A 22 7.26 1.46 -0.24
CA GLY A 22 6.55 0.63 0.73
C GLY A 22 7.47 -0.27 1.53
N ALA A 23 7.00 -0.61 2.53
CA ALA A 23 6.62 -1.73 3.37
C ALA A 23 7.50 -2.02 4.58
N ALA A 24 6.94 -2.09 5.75
CA ALA A 24 6.99 -3.08 6.79
C ALA A 24 6.71 -2.65 8.24
N LEU A 25 6.14 -3.46 9.10
CA LEU A 25 5.54 -3.24 10.43
C LEU A 25 6.51 -3.44 11.60
N CYS A 26 6.53 -2.55 12.60
CA CYS A 26 7.02 -2.82 13.95
C CYS A 26 6.03 -2.44 15.03
N LEU A 27 5.64 -3.39 15.85
CA LEU A 27 5.12 -3.17 17.19
C LEU A 27 6.30 -2.95 18.15
N ALA A 28 6.48 -1.73 18.65
CA ALA A 28 7.25 -1.47 19.85
C ALA A 28 6.27 -1.05 20.95
N LEU A 29 6.06 -1.93 21.94
CA LEU A 29 5.53 -1.58 23.24
C LEU A 29 6.57 -0.72 23.96
N ALA A 30 6.37 0.59 23.99
CA ALA A 30 7.08 1.49 24.90
C ALA A 30 6.02 2.20 25.72
N ALA A 31 6.13 2.05 27.04
CA ALA A 31 5.36 2.79 28.03
C ALA A 31 5.54 4.30 27.81
N PRO A 32 4.49 5.10 28.01
CA PRO A 32 4.59 6.54 27.77
C PRO A 32 5.45 7.19 28.86
N PRO A 33 6.39 8.07 28.49
CA PRO A 33 6.91 9.02 29.46
C PRO A 33 5.78 10.01 29.77
N THR A 34 5.50 10.19 31.05
CA THR A 34 4.69 11.29 31.58
C THR A 34 5.36 12.60 31.25
N ALA A 35 5.03 13.18 30.11
CA ALA A 35 5.38 14.55 29.79
C ALA A 35 4.27 15.47 30.33
N ALA A 36 4.66 16.38 31.19
CA ALA A 36 3.83 17.46 31.68
C ALA A 36 3.17 18.17 30.48
N ARG A 37 1.85 18.13 30.45
CA ARG A 37 1.03 18.94 29.54
C ARG A 37 1.24 20.41 29.91
N SER A 38 2.02 21.11 29.11
CA SER A 38 1.80 22.54 28.92
C SER A 38 0.41 22.66 28.26
N GLN A 39 -0.56 23.18 28.99
CA GLN A 39 -1.82 23.63 28.47
C GLN A 39 -1.54 24.81 27.54
N ALA A 40 -1.30 24.56 26.27
CA ALA A 40 -1.62 25.53 25.24
C ALA A 40 -3.14 25.63 25.24
N ALA A 41 -3.67 26.79 25.53
CA ALA A 41 -5.08 27.12 25.47
C ALA A 41 -5.58 26.71 24.08
N GLU A 42 -6.51 25.74 24.06
CA GLU A 42 -7.36 25.47 22.92
C GLU A 42 -7.99 26.82 22.50
N PRO A 43 -7.96 27.22 21.22
CA PRO A 43 -8.71 28.39 20.83
C PRO A 43 -10.16 28.11 21.20
N ALA A 44 -10.70 28.94 22.09
CA ALA A 44 -12.08 28.89 22.51
C ALA A 44 -12.95 28.81 21.24
N GLU A 45 -13.75 27.75 21.15
CA GLU A 45 -14.85 27.68 20.19
C GLU A 45 -15.59 29.03 20.30
N PRO A 46 -15.79 29.79 19.19
CA PRO A 46 -16.48 31.05 19.31
C PRO A 46 -17.85 30.73 19.89
N ALA A 47 -18.12 31.27 21.07
CA ALA A 47 -19.45 31.21 21.66
C ALA A 47 -20.46 31.60 20.57
N PRO A 48 -21.61 30.91 20.46
CA PRO A 48 -22.63 31.28 19.50
C PRO A 48 -22.88 32.76 19.69
N ALA A 49 -22.59 33.56 18.66
CA ALA A 49 -22.80 35.01 18.72
C ALA A 49 -24.27 35.20 19.05
N ASP A 50 -24.55 35.91 20.15
CA ASP A 50 -25.90 36.35 20.47
C ASP A 50 -26.53 36.92 19.17
N PRO A 51 -27.74 36.48 18.80
CA PRO A 51 -28.40 37.01 17.60
C PRO A 51 -28.41 38.53 17.71
N ALA A 52 -27.63 39.18 16.85
CA ALA A 52 -27.58 40.65 16.85
C ALA A 52 -28.99 41.15 16.70
N ALA A 53 -29.50 41.93 17.66
CA ALA A 53 -30.83 42.46 17.63
C ALA A 53 -31.04 43.15 16.28
N CYS A 54 -32.15 42.79 15.60
CA CYS A 54 -32.49 43.34 14.31
C CYS A 54 -32.56 44.88 14.43
N VAL A 55 -31.79 45.59 13.61
CA VAL A 55 -31.83 47.07 13.65
C VAL A 55 -33.11 47.51 12.97
N PRO A 56 -34.03 48.24 13.64
CA PRO A 56 -35.37 48.55 13.14
C PRO A 56 -35.43 49.49 11.92
N ALA A 57 -34.31 49.73 11.26
CA ALA A 57 -34.22 50.68 10.13
C ALA A 57 -34.29 50.03 8.73
N SER A 58 -34.43 48.69 8.62
CA SER A 58 -34.68 48.02 7.35
C SER A 58 -36.00 47.27 7.39
N ASP A 59 -36.85 47.42 6.36
CA ASP A 59 -38.18 46.80 6.18
C ASP A 59 -38.20 45.26 6.17
N ASP A 60 -37.08 44.59 6.52
CA ASP A 60 -36.83 43.15 6.37
C ASP A 60 -36.88 42.37 7.70
N CYS A 61 -37.18 43.03 8.85
CA CYS A 61 -37.30 42.37 10.15
C CYS A 61 -38.74 41.90 10.42
N PHE A 62 -38.89 40.68 10.92
CA PHE A 62 -40.19 40.11 11.32
C PHE A 62 -40.00 39.12 12.48
N VAL A 63 -41.10 38.89 13.24
CA VAL A 63 -41.06 37.88 14.31
C VAL A 63 -41.23 36.49 13.69
N LEU A 64 -40.26 35.60 13.95
CA LEU A 64 -40.29 34.21 13.46
C LEU A 64 -41.25 33.38 14.34
N MET A 65 -42.46 33.17 13.89
CA MET A 65 -43.49 32.39 14.62
C MET A 65 -43.35 30.88 14.41
N ALA A 66 -42.94 30.47 13.22
CA ALA A 66 -42.72 29.05 12.89
C ALA A 66 -41.69 28.93 11.79
N LEU A 67 -40.91 27.84 11.84
CA LEU A 67 -39.95 27.45 10.83
C LEU A 67 -40.12 25.98 10.50
N THR A 68 -40.33 25.68 9.22
CA THR A 68 -40.37 24.31 8.70
C THR A 68 -39.12 24.04 7.90
N VAL A 69 -38.57 22.84 8.02
CA VAL A 69 -37.39 22.40 7.26
C VAL A 69 -37.77 21.17 6.46
N ASP A 70 -37.87 21.34 5.16
CA ASP A 70 -38.27 20.29 4.23
C ASP A 70 -37.05 19.64 3.57
N GLY A 71 -37.20 18.38 3.15
CA GLY A 71 -36.16 17.64 2.41
C GLY A 71 -35.10 16.99 3.26
N VAL A 72 -35.27 16.95 4.59
CA VAL A 72 -34.36 16.25 5.52
C VAL A 72 -34.76 14.77 5.59
N THR A 73 -33.88 13.88 5.17
CA THR A 73 -34.03 12.41 5.27
C THR A 73 -32.92 11.75 6.04
N ALA A 74 -31.72 12.35 6.05
CA ALA A 74 -30.53 11.81 6.72
C ALA A 74 -30.58 11.91 8.25
N TYR A 75 -31.39 12.84 8.80
CA TYR A 75 -31.48 13.11 10.24
C TYR A 75 -32.94 13.12 10.74
N PRO A 76 -33.14 12.67 11.96
CA PRO A 76 -34.40 12.97 12.64
C PRO A 76 -34.49 14.48 12.95
N MET A 77 -35.69 15.05 12.94
CA MET A 77 -35.88 16.49 13.12
C MET A 77 -35.30 17.03 14.42
N LYS A 78 -35.22 16.21 15.48
CA LYS A 78 -34.61 16.57 16.77
C LYS A 78 -33.14 16.98 16.67
N GLU A 79 -32.41 16.54 15.62
CA GLU A 79 -31.02 16.95 15.36
C GLU A 79 -30.90 18.25 14.56
N ILE A 80 -31.97 18.64 13.86
CA ILE A 80 -32.03 19.88 13.06
C ILE A 80 -32.65 21.04 13.85
N ALA A 81 -33.63 20.74 14.72
CA ALA A 81 -34.33 21.76 15.52
C ALA A 81 -33.39 22.69 16.34
N PRO A 82 -32.28 22.22 16.94
CA PRO A 82 -31.37 23.08 17.70
C PRO A 82 -30.79 24.24 16.88
N PHE A 83 -30.70 24.15 15.56
CA PHE A 83 -30.12 25.20 14.72
C PHE A 83 -31.04 26.42 14.58
N TYR A 84 -32.32 26.28 14.88
CA TYR A 84 -33.27 27.37 14.73
C TYR A 84 -34.18 27.60 15.96
N ALA A 85 -34.13 26.72 16.97
CA ALA A 85 -35.04 26.82 18.12
C ALA A 85 -34.91 28.17 18.86
N ASP A 86 -33.71 28.70 19.02
CA ASP A 86 -33.44 29.95 19.71
C ASP A 86 -33.88 31.19 18.94
N TYR A 87 -34.22 31.06 17.67
CA TYR A 87 -34.75 32.13 16.82
C TYR A 87 -36.28 32.22 16.84
N LEU A 88 -36.96 31.18 17.34
CA LEU A 88 -38.44 31.18 17.42
C LEU A 88 -38.91 32.23 18.42
N THR A 89 -40.02 32.91 18.08
CA THR A 89 -40.63 34.00 18.84
C THR A 89 -39.76 35.27 18.98
N ARG A 90 -38.67 35.38 18.21
CA ARG A 90 -37.79 36.56 18.18
C ARG A 90 -37.93 37.32 16.84
N GLU A 91 -37.52 38.58 16.87
CA GLU A 91 -37.30 39.34 15.65
C GLU A 91 -36.08 38.81 14.91
N VAL A 92 -36.23 38.49 13.64
CA VAL A 92 -35.18 37.97 12.77
C VAL A 92 -35.14 38.74 11.46
N ALA A 93 -33.97 38.84 10.87
CA ALA A 93 -33.74 39.32 9.52
C ALA A 93 -33.53 38.17 8.53
N MET A 94 -33.58 38.46 7.23
CA MET A 94 -33.25 37.48 6.20
C MET A 94 -31.82 36.90 6.39
N SER A 95 -30.88 37.68 6.88
CA SER A 95 -29.50 37.24 7.21
C SER A 95 -29.47 36.16 8.27
N ASP A 96 -30.39 36.17 9.25
CA ASP A 96 -30.46 35.14 10.28
C ASP A 96 -30.98 33.82 9.70
N LEU A 97 -31.95 33.86 8.80
CA LEU A 97 -32.43 32.68 8.09
C LEU A 97 -31.34 32.05 7.21
N VAL A 98 -30.54 32.88 6.54
CA VAL A 98 -29.36 32.42 5.77
C VAL A 98 -28.34 31.80 6.71
N ARG A 99 -28.11 32.33 7.91
CA ARG A 99 -27.20 31.78 8.93
C ARG A 99 -27.70 30.42 9.43
N ILE A 100 -28.99 30.27 9.71
CA ILE A 100 -29.59 28.97 10.07
C ILE A 100 -29.41 27.96 8.93
N ALA A 101 -29.69 28.33 7.70
CA ALA A 101 -29.51 27.49 6.53
C ALA A 101 -28.03 27.08 6.35
N GLN A 102 -27.08 28.00 6.59
CA GLN A 102 -25.67 27.72 6.53
C GLN A 102 -25.25 26.74 7.64
N ALA A 103 -25.71 26.93 8.87
CA ALA A 103 -25.39 26.02 10.00
C ALA A 103 -25.89 24.59 9.75
N ILE A 104 -27.11 24.45 9.17
CA ILE A 104 -27.62 23.13 8.74
C ILE A 104 -26.74 22.56 7.63
N THR A 105 -26.33 23.35 6.65
CA THR A 105 -25.45 22.91 5.56
C THR A 105 -24.10 22.41 6.12
N ASP A 106 -23.54 23.13 7.09
CA ASP A 106 -22.24 22.79 7.69
C ASP A 106 -22.33 21.50 8.50
N LYS A 107 -23.43 21.24 9.21
CA LYS A 107 -23.71 19.95 9.85
C LYS A 107 -23.67 18.80 8.82
N TYR A 108 -24.39 18.92 7.71
CA TYR A 108 -24.38 17.92 6.65
C TYR A 108 -22.97 17.68 6.09
N ARG A 109 -22.21 18.75 5.85
CA ARG A 109 -20.84 18.65 5.33
C ARG A 109 -19.88 18.02 6.33
N ALA A 110 -20.01 18.35 7.61
CA ALA A 110 -19.21 17.74 8.68
C ALA A 110 -19.41 16.23 8.75
N ASP A 111 -20.64 15.75 8.50
CA ASP A 111 -20.98 14.33 8.47
C ASP A 111 -20.73 13.65 7.11
N GLY A 112 -20.13 14.38 6.17
CA GLY A 112 -19.66 13.86 4.88
C GLY A 112 -20.67 13.96 3.73
N TYR A 113 -21.81 14.59 3.91
CA TYR A 113 -22.80 14.83 2.83
C TYR A 113 -22.42 16.08 2.03
N PHE A 114 -21.40 15.99 1.25
CA PHE A 114 -20.73 17.13 0.59
C PHE A 114 -21.57 17.84 -0.49
N LEU A 115 -22.61 17.20 -1.01
CA LEU A 115 -23.56 17.80 -1.97
C LEU A 115 -24.73 18.50 -1.29
N ALA A 116 -24.90 18.30 0.02
CA ALA A 116 -26.03 18.86 0.74
C ALA A 116 -25.94 20.38 0.89
N ARG A 117 -27.08 21.02 0.76
CA ARG A 117 -27.24 22.45 0.99
C ARG A 117 -28.66 22.78 1.50
N ALA A 118 -28.75 23.66 2.48
CA ALA A 118 -29.98 24.27 2.92
C ALA A 118 -30.10 25.69 2.34
N VAL A 119 -31.27 26.07 1.94
CA VAL A 119 -31.55 27.41 1.36
C VAL A 119 -32.88 27.93 1.86
N VAL A 120 -33.02 29.24 1.83
CA VAL A 120 -34.31 29.93 1.99
C VAL A 120 -34.91 30.11 0.58
N PRO A 121 -35.91 29.32 0.16
CA PRO A 121 -36.49 29.46 -1.16
C PRO A 121 -37.32 30.78 -1.23
N PRO A 122 -37.51 31.35 -2.42
CA PRO A 122 -38.49 32.40 -2.60
C PRO A 122 -39.86 31.90 -2.14
N GLN A 123 -40.50 32.63 -1.23
CA GLN A 123 -41.77 32.22 -0.64
C GLN A 123 -42.68 33.40 -0.37
N ALA A 124 -43.99 33.21 -0.65
CA ALA A 124 -45.05 34.10 -0.23
C ALA A 124 -45.89 33.34 0.79
N GLY A 125 -46.06 33.89 1.99
CA GLY A 125 -46.80 33.25 3.07
C GLY A 125 -47.15 34.21 4.18
N PRO A 126 -47.85 33.76 5.24
CA PRO A 126 -48.12 34.58 6.42
C PRO A 126 -46.81 35.12 7.00
N ARG A 127 -46.81 36.39 7.40
CA ARG A 127 -45.64 36.99 8.07
C ARG A 127 -45.27 36.14 9.29
N GLY A 128 -43.98 35.81 9.43
CA GLY A 128 -43.45 35.04 10.56
C GLY A 128 -43.46 33.52 10.38
N VAL A 129 -44.01 32.97 9.29
CA VAL A 129 -43.90 31.55 8.96
C VAL A 129 -42.87 31.36 7.84
N VAL A 130 -41.77 30.68 8.12
CA VAL A 130 -40.66 30.50 7.16
C VAL A 130 -40.48 29.02 6.85
N ARG A 131 -40.18 28.73 5.60
CA ARG A 131 -39.81 27.43 5.10
C ARG A 131 -38.35 27.45 4.66
N LEU A 132 -37.53 26.51 5.15
CA LEU A 132 -36.22 26.19 4.63
C LEU A 132 -36.31 24.92 3.78
N ALA A 133 -35.60 24.89 2.67
CA ALA A 133 -35.47 23.69 1.84
C ALA A 133 -34.06 23.12 1.95
N VAL A 134 -33.93 21.84 2.30
CA VAL A 134 -32.68 21.08 2.31
C VAL A 134 -32.63 20.19 1.08
N TYR A 135 -31.63 20.39 0.27
CA TYR A 135 -31.32 19.53 -0.86
C TYR A 135 -30.15 18.64 -0.46
N GLU A 136 -30.41 17.39 -0.10
CA GLU A 136 -29.40 16.47 0.45
C GLU A 136 -28.40 15.97 -0.58
N GLY A 137 -28.69 16.10 -1.86
CA GLY A 137 -27.77 15.77 -2.95
C GLY A 137 -27.47 14.28 -3.16
N TYR A 138 -27.67 13.82 -4.39
CA TYR A 138 -27.38 12.46 -4.81
C TYR A 138 -26.99 12.39 -6.30
N VAL A 139 -26.34 11.29 -6.70
CA VAL A 139 -26.06 11.02 -8.12
C VAL A 139 -27.19 10.21 -8.72
N SER A 140 -27.84 10.76 -9.74
CA SER A 140 -28.93 10.10 -10.47
C SER A 140 -28.47 9.39 -11.74
N GLU A 141 -27.29 9.77 -12.26
CA GLU A 141 -26.74 9.26 -13.49
C GLU A 141 -25.21 9.21 -13.41
N VAL A 142 -24.62 8.12 -13.87
CA VAL A 142 -23.17 7.98 -14.03
C VAL A 142 -22.90 7.86 -15.53
N LYS A 143 -22.16 8.82 -16.09
CA LYS A 143 -21.70 8.82 -17.48
C LYS A 143 -20.22 8.49 -17.51
N VAL A 144 -19.87 7.34 -18.05
CA VAL A 144 -18.47 6.92 -18.20
C VAL A 144 -18.07 7.06 -19.67
N GLU A 145 -17.02 7.81 -19.92
CA GLU A 145 -16.46 8.10 -21.24
C GLU A 145 -15.01 7.66 -21.31
N GLY A 146 -14.49 7.57 -22.54
CA GLY A 146 -13.08 7.28 -22.79
C GLY A 146 -12.79 5.81 -23.11
N PRO A 147 -11.55 5.51 -23.50
CA PRO A 147 -11.16 4.21 -24.06
C PRO A 147 -11.14 3.07 -23.02
N ALA A 148 -11.31 3.37 -21.75
CA ALA A 148 -11.33 2.40 -20.66
C ALA A 148 -12.68 2.34 -19.91
N ALA A 149 -13.76 2.89 -20.46
CA ALA A 149 -15.07 2.95 -19.81
C ALA A 149 -15.54 1.58 -19.29
N GLY A 150 -15.51 0.53 -20.12
CA GLY A 150 -15.92 -0.82 -19.72
C GLY A 150 -15.13 -1.46 -18.57
N ALA A 151 -13.97 -0.88 -18.20
CA ALA A 151 -13.18 -1.39 -17.07
C ALA A 151 -13.70 -0.89 -15.72
N VAL A 152 -14.53 0.16 -15.68
CA VAL A 152 -14.90 0.85 -14.43
C VAL A 152 -16.42 0.98 -14.24
N ASP A 153 -17.20 0.84 -15.29
CA ASP A 153 -18.63 1.07 -15.30
C ASP A 153 -19.36 0.33 -14.17
N ALA A 154 -19.14 -0.98 -14.05
CA ALA A 154 -19.77 -1.81 -13.01
C ALA A 154 -19.41 -1.38 -11.56
N LEU A 155 -18.24 -0.76 -11.36
CA LEU A 155 -17.82 -0.27 -10.03
C LEU A 155 -18.51 1.06 -9.68
N LEU A 156 -18.85 1.87 -10.69
CA LEU A 156 -19.34 3.22 -10.50
C LEU A 156 -20.86 3.30 -10.47
N THR A 157 -21.56 2.39 -11.15
CA THR A 157 -23.06 2.39 -11.18
C THR A 157 -23.67 2.38 -9.79
N GLY A 158 -23.08 1.66 -8.85
CA GLY A 158 -23.56 1.63 -7.46
C GLY A 158 -23.40 2.94 -6.67
N VAL A 159 -22.84 4.02 -7.25
CA VAL A 159 -22.88 5.38 -6.65
C VAL A 159 -24.33 5.89 -6.58
N MET A 160 -25.18 5.46 -7.51
CA MET A 160 -26.59 5.88 -7.58
C MET A 160 -27.47 5.29 -6.49
N ASP A 161 -26.98 4.27 -5.77
CA ASP A 161 -27.73 3.60 -4.69
C ASP A 161 -27.75 4.44 -3.40
N ALA A 162 -26.75 5.32 -3.23
CA ALA A 162 -26.60 6.14 -2.03
C ALA A 162 -27.41 7.45 -2.15
N ARG A 163 -28.47 7.58 -1.35
CA ARG A 163 -29.35 8.76 -1.30
C ARG A 163 -29.68 9.10 0.15
N PRO A 164 -29.10 10.17 0.70
CA PRO A 164 -28.11 11.10 0.13
C PRO A 164 -26.71 10.50 0.01
N LEU A 165 -25.87 11.07 -0.88
CA LEU A 165 -24.52 10.58 -1.16
C LEU A 165 -23.49 11.13 -0.17
N LYS A 166 -22.75 10.25 0.49
CA LYS A 166 -21.55 10.61 1.27
C LYS A 166 -20.30 10.63 0.40
N LEU A 167 -19.41 11.57 0.70
CA LEU A 167 -18.10 11.65 0.04
C LEU A 167 -17.30 10.34 0.18
N ALA A 168 -17.39 9.68 1.34
CA ALA A 168 -16.69 8.41 1.58
C ALA A 168 -17.14 7.29 0.64
N ASP A 169 -18.43 7.23 0.28
CA ASP A 169 -18.97 6.22 -0.63
C ASP A 169 -18.52 6.47 -2.08
N LEU A 170 -18.54 7.73 -2.51
CA LEU A 170 -17.99 8.13 -3.81
C LEU A 170 -16.48 7.84 -3.89
N ASP A 171 -15.71 8.27 -2.89
CA ASP A 171 -14.27 8.06 -2.81
C ASP A 171 -13.89 6.59 -2.83
N ARG A 172 -14.63 5.74 -2.10
CA ARG A 172 -14.42 4.29 -2.11
C ARG A 172 -14.53 3.73 -3.53
N ARG A 173 -15.59 4.06 -4.27
CA ARG A 173 -15.81 3.55 -5.61
C ARG A 173 -14.81 4.07 -6.63
N LEU A 174 -14.49 5.36 -6.57
CA LEU A 174 -13.47 5.96 -7.43
C LEU A 174 -12.07 5.38 -7.15
N THR A 175 -11.72 5.15 -5.89
CA THR A 175 -10.42 4.55 -5.56
C THR A 175 -10.35 3.07 -5.97
N LEU A 176 -11.43 2.29 -5.82
CA LEU A 176 -11.49 0.92 -6.34
C LEU A 176 -11.36 0.88 -7.87
N ALA A 177 -11.92 1.84 -8.57
CA ALA A 177 -11.75 1.95 -10.01
C ALA A 177 -10.30 2.30 -10.38
N THR A 178 -9.65 3.22 -9.67
CA THR A 178 -8.24 3.58 -9.91
C THR A 178 -7.25 2.49 -9.50
N ASP A 179 -7.66 1.51 -8.68
CA ASP A 179 -6.84 0.34 -8.34
C ASP A 179 -6.71 -0.66 -9.51
N ARG A 180 -7.53 -0.53 -10.55
CA ARG A 180 -7.40 -1.32 -11.77
C ARG A 180 -6.07 -1.02 -12.48
N PRO A 181 -5.35 -2.02 -12.99
CA PRO A 181 -4.07 -1.81 -13.64
C PRO A 181 -4.13 -0.83 -14.82
N GLY A 182 -3.24 0.16 -14.80
CA GLY A 182 -3.09 1.14 -15.87
C GLY A 182 -4.21 2.17 -16.01
N LEU A 183 -5.25 2.15 -15.15
CA LEU A 183 -6.35 3.11 -15.26
C LEU A 183 -6.00 4.48 -14.69
N LYS A 184 -6.51 5.52 -15.36
CA LYS A 184 -6.46 6.92 -14.95
C LYS A 184 -7.86 7.50 -15.09
N LEU A 185 -8.39 8.09 -14.02
CA LEU A 185 -9.72 8.68 -14.01
C LEU A 185 -9.64 10.21 -13.83
N LYS A 186 -10.45 10.92 -14.59
CA LYS A 186 -10.81 12.32 -14.34
C LYS A 186 -12.30 12.37 -14.09
N THR A 187 -12.72 13.03 -13.00
CA THR A 187 -14.11 13.03 -12.58
C THR A 187 -14.60 14.43 -12.27
N HIS A 188 -15.83 14.73 -12.62
CA HIS A 188 -16.52 15.93 -12.17
C HIS A 188 -18.03 15.63 -11.99
N LEU A 189 -18.67 16.45 -11.17
CA LEU A 189 -20.11 16.40 -10.93
C LEU A 189 -20.79 17.57 -11.61
N GLU A 190 -21.84 17.27 -12.34
CA GLU A 190 -22.68 18.25 -13.00
C GLU A 190 -24.05 18.32 -12.30
N PRO A 191 -24.53 19.52 -11.90
CA PRO A 191 -25.91 19.66 -11.40
C PRO A 191 -26.89 19.41 -12.54
N VAL A 192 -28.03 18.78 -12.23
CA VAL A 192 -29.14 18.64 -13.15
C VAL A 192 -30.07 19.86 -12.99
N ILE A 193 -30.41 20.52 -14.08
CA ILE A 193 -31.08 21.83 -14.07
C ILE A 193 -32.46 21.79 -13.38
N ASP A 194 -33.19 20.69 -13.53
CA ASP A 194 -34.58 20.59 -13.09
C ASP A 194 -34.73 20.22 -11.60
N ASP A 195 -33.67 19.74 -10.94
CA ASP A 195 -33.69 19.30 -9.55
C ASP A 195 -32.38 19.65 -8.85
N PRO A 196 -32.38 20.58 -7.89
CA PRO A 196 -31.18 21.00 -7.17
C PRO A 196 -30.48 19.89 -6.34
N ALA A 197 -31.19 18.80 -6.02
CA ALA A 197 -30.61 17.66 -5.31
C ALA A 197 -29.94 16.66 -6.27
N ARG A 198 -30.26 16.68 -7.56
CA ARG A 198 -29.77 15.73 -8.56
C ARG A 198 -28.44 16.16 -9.17
N HIS A 199 -27.54 15.22 -9.25
CA HIS A 199 -26.24 15.40 -9.89
C HIS A 199 -25.97 14.28 -10.88
N ARG A 200 -25.23 14.57 -11.93
CA ARG A 200 -24.64 13.60 -12.85
C ARG A 200 -23.14 13.48 -12.55
N LEU A 201 -22.66 12.26 -12.36
CA LEU A 201 -21.23 11.98 -12.25
C LEU A 201 -20.69 11.69 -13.66
N VAL A 202 -19.79 12.54 -14.15
CA VAL A 202 -19.08 12.31 -15.42
C VAL A 202 -17.67 11.83 -15.10
N VAL A 203 -17.30 10.69 -15.68
CA VAL A 203 -16.02 10.03 -15.48
C VAL A 203 -15.37 9.79 -16.82
N PHE A 204 -14.21 10.39 -17.05
CA PHE A 204 -13.37 10.08 -18.19
C PHE A 204 -12.31 9.05 -17.78
N ALA A 205 -12.42 7.85 -18.33
CA ALA A 205 -11.54 6.72 -18.04
C ALA A 205 -10.52 6.53 -19.17
N ASP A 206 -9.26 6.80 -18.87
CA ASP A 206 -8.11 6.56 -19.74
C ASP A 206 -7.27 5.38 -19.23
N ARG A 207 -6.46 4.77 -20.10
CA ARG A 207 -5.59 3.66 -19.71
C ARG A 207 -4.21 3.76 -20.34
N GLN A 208 -3.21 3.39 -19.57
CA GLN A 208 -1.89 3.07 -20.07
C GLN A 208 -1.90 1.59 -20.49
N ARG A 209 -1.86 1.34 -21.81
CA ARG A 209 -1.95 -0.04 -22.34
C ARG A 209 -0.74 -0.89 -21.97
N LEU A 210 0.44 -0.32 -22.02
CA LEU A 210 1.71 -0.98 -21.71
C LEU A 210 2.40 -0.26 -20.57
N ALA A 211 2.98 -1.02 -19.67
CA ALA A 211 3.87 -0.53 -18.63
C ALA A 211 5.12 -1.40 -18.60
N ALA A 212 6.27 -0.77 -18.55
CA ALA A 212 7.56 -1.45 -18.46
C ALA A 212 8.31 -0.99 -17.22
N SER A 213 9.07 -1.88 -16.61
CA SER A 213 10.01 -1.54 -15.54
C SER A 213 11.31 -2.29 -15.72
N LEU A 214 12.39 -1.61 -15.35
CA LEU A 214 13.75 -2.13 -15.36
C LEU A 214 14.37 -1.88 -13.98
N TYR A 215 15.04 -2.89 -13.45
CA TYR A 215 15.84 -2.77 -12.24
C TYR A 215 17.18 -3.48 -12.46
N ALA A 216 18.27 -2.83 -12.06
CA ALA A 216 19.59 -3.42 -12.06
C ALA A 216 20.30 -3.09 -10.74
N ASP A 217 21.09 -4.01 -10.20
CA ASP A 217 21.97 -3.75 -9.08
C ASP A 217 23.21 -4.66 -9.11
N ASN A 218 24.20 -4.35 -8.25
CA ASN A 218 25.40 -5.14 -8.07
C ASN A 218 25.39 -5.88 -6.71
N ARG A 219 24.23 -6.40 -6.29
CA ARG A 219 24.08 -7.15 -5.04
C ARG A 219 24.09 -8.67 -5.22
N GLY A 220 24.42 -9.14 -6.40
CA GLY A 220 24.68 -10.55 -6.65
C GLY A 220 25.83 -11.09 -5.79
N THR A 221 26.03 -12.39 -5.81
CA THR A 221 27.17 -13.04 -5.15
C THR A 221 28.34 -13.10 -6.13
N ASP A 222 29.56 -13.19 -5.62
CA ASP A 222 30.73 -13.33 -6.48
C ASP A 222 30.69 -14.63 -7.31
N SER A 223 30.01 -15.67 -6.79
CA SER A 223 29.81 -16.95 -7.48
C SER A 223 28.75 -16.93 -8.57
N ALA A 224 27.82 -15.96 -8.52
CA ALA A 224 26.72 -15.84 -9.49
C ALA A 224 26.77 -14.51 -10.26
N GLY A 225 27.92 -13.84 -10.28
CA GLY A 225 28.12 -12.51 -10.85
C GLY A 225 27.49 -11.38 -10.00
N PRO A 226 28.20 -10.26 -9.85
CA PRO A 226 27.73 -9.16 -9.00
C PRO A 226 26.50 -8.44 -9.54
N TRP A 227 26.35 -8.35 -10.85
CA TRP A 227 25.26 -7.59 -11.47
C TRP A 227 24.04 -8.46 -11.73
N GLN A 228 22.90 -7.94 -11.33
CA GLN A 228 21.57 -8.52 -11.58
C GLN A 228 20.72 -7.55 -12.38
N LEU A 229 19.99 -8.07 -13.37
CA LEU A 229 19.07 -7.32 -14.21
C LEU A 229 17.68 -7.93 -14.14
N TYR A 230 16.70 -7.12 -13.77
CA TYR A 230 15.28 -7.46 -13.81
C TYR A 230 14.55 -6.56 -14.81
N GLY A 231 13.83 -7.20 -15.73
CA GLY A 231 12.94 -6.54 -16.67
C GLY A 231 11.51 -7.06 -16.54
N ARG A 232 10.51 -6.17 -16.58
CA ARG A 232 9.09 -6.53 -16.59
C ARG A 232 8.34 -5.71 -17.64
N LEU A 233 7.49 -6.40 -18.40
CA LEU A 233 6.51 -5.81 -19.32
C LEU A 233 5.11 -6.23 -18.90
N ALA A 234 4.19 -5.29 -18.85
CA ALA A 234 2.80 -5.54 -18.51
C ALA A 234 1.86 -4.91 -19.56
N ALA A 235 0.90 -5.70 -20.03
CA ALA A 235 -0.20 -5.27 -20.87
C ALA A 235 -1.47 -5.15 -20.04
N ASN A 236 -2.03 -3.94 -19.98
CA ASN A 236 -3.24 -3.64 -19.21
C ASN A 236 -4.48 -3.71 -20.11
N SER A 237 -5.54 -4.32 -19.65
CA SER A 237 -6.73 -4.67 -20.41
C SER A 237 -6.35 -5.47 -21.67
N ALA A 238 -5.58 -6.54 -21.47
CA ALA A 238 -5.02 -7.36 -22.54
C ALA A 238 -6.07 -8.30 -23.13
N LEU A 239 -6.85 -8.98 -22.30
CA LEU A 239 -7.87 -9.97 -22.68
C LEU A 239 -9.28 -9.47 -22.35
N VAL A 240 -9.45 -8.88 -21.16
CA VAL A 240 -10.71 -8.26 -20.71
C VAL A 240 -10.46 -6.87 -20.14
N ALA A 241 -11.50 -6.06 -20.08
CA ALA A 241 -11.40 -4.70 -19.55
C ALA A 241 -10.95 -4.71 -18.07
N GLY A 242 -9.83 -4.04 -17.78
CA GLY A 242 -9.29 -3.90 -16.43
C GLY A 242 -8.40 -5.04 -15.94
N ASP A 243 -8.08 -6.04 -16.78
CA ASP A 243 -7.10 -7.09 -16.46
C ASP A 243 -5.65 -6.63 -16.66
N GLN A 244 -4.71 -7.50 -16.32
CA GLN A 244 -3.29 -7.31 -16.62
C GLN A 244 -2.62 -8.65 -16.91
N LEU A 245 -1.97 -8.74 -18.06
CA LEU A 245 -1.01 -9.79 -18.38
C LEU A 245 0.39 -9.22 -18.26
N ALA A 246 1.30 -9.91 -17.56
CA ALA A 246 2.67 -9.43 -17.42
C ALA A 246 3.66 -10.58 -17.54
N ALA A 247 4.83 -10.27 -18.10
CA ALA A 247 5.99 -11.13 -18.13
C ALA A 247 7.20 -10.41 -17.53
N SER A 248 8.08 -11.15 -16.85
CA SER A 248 9.31 -10.61 -16.32
C SER A 248 10.45 -11.64 -16.39
N VAL A 249 11.66 -11.11 -16.43
CA VAL A 249 12.91 -11.87 -16.39
C VAL A 249 13.83 -11.23 -15.35
N LEU A 250 14.46 -12.05 -14.52
CA LEU A 250 15.61 -11.69 -13.68
C LEU A 250 16.77 -12.55 -14.12
N THR A 251 17.92 -11.95 -14.39
CA THR A 251 19.10 -12.66 -14.87
C THR A 251 20.39 -11.95 -14.45
N ILE A 252 21.50 -12.65 -14.59
CA ILE A 252 22.87 -12.12 -14.50
C ILE A 252 23.32 -11.83 -15.92
N PRO A 253 23.51 -10.54 -16.32
CA PRO A 253 23.77 -10.19 -17.71
C PRO A 253 25.12 -10.73 -18.24
N GLU A 254 26.10 -10.89 -17.35
CA GLU A 254 27.46 -11.34 -17.66
C GLU A 254 27.46 -12.84 -17.97
N ASP A 255 26.66 -13.62 -17.25
CA ASP A 255 26.42 -15.06 -17.51
C ASP A 255 25.00 -15.46 -17.18
N PRO A 256 24.07 -15.43 -18.15
CA PRO A 256 22.68 -15.84 -17.94
C PRO A 256 22.49 -17.31 -17.53
N GLU A 257 23.50 -18.17 -17.76
CA GLU A 257 23.45 -19.58 -17.32
C GLU A 257 23.68 -19.71 -15.81
N GLU A 258 24.41 -18.76 -15.19
CA GLU A 258 24.60 -18.76 -13.74
C GLU A 258 23.30 -18.51 -12.98
N PHE A 259 22.43 -17.62 -13.51
CA PHE A 259 21.08 -17.45 -12.97
C PHE A 259 20.15 -16.81 -13.98
N THR A 260 19.03 -17.45 -14.21
CA THR A 260 17.88 -16.86 -14.92
C THR A 260 16.57 -17.33 -14.32
N GLN A 261 15.66 -16.37 -14.08
CA GLN A 261 14.29 -16.61 -13.66
C GLN A 261 13.32 -15.91 -14.61
N GLY A 262 12.38 -16.66 -15.19
CA GLY A 262 11.25 -16.14 -15.95
C GLY A 262 9.96 -16.22 -15.13
N GLU A 263 9.07 -15.26 -15.27
CA GLU A 263 7.74 -15.25 -14.65
C GLU A 263 6.70 -14.72 -15.62
N VAL A 264 5.53 -15.36 -15.64
CA VAL A 264 4.31 -14.86 -16.30
C VAL A 264 3.21 -14.77 -15.25
N SER A 265 2.46 -13.68 -15.28
CA SER A 265 1.34 -13.46 -14.36
C SER A 265 0.14 -12.87 -15.07
N TYR A 266 -1.04 -13.30 -14.67
CA TYR A 266 -2.32 -12.79 -15.14
C TYR A 266 -3.19 -12.38 -13.95
N LEU A 267 -3.79 -11.19 -14.02
CA LEU A 267 -4.70 -10.67 -13.01
C LEU A 267 -6.04 -10.37 -13.65
N TYR A 268 -7.05 -11.14 -13.25
CA TYR A 268 -8.45 -10.96 -13.64
C TYR A 268 -9.18 -10.07 -12.63
N PRO A 269 -9.82 -9.00 -13.06
CA PRO A 269 -10.54 -8.08 -12.19
C PRO A 269 -11.94 -8.60 -11.84
N LEU A 270 -12.34 -8.48 -10.58
CA LEU A 270 -13.69 -8.81 -10.11
C LEU A 270 -14.56 -7.56 -10.02
N ALA A 271 -15.88 -7.68 -10.22
CA ALA A 271 -16.85 -6.60 -10.12
C ALA A 271 -16.88 -5.96 -8.71
N THR A 272 -16.54 -6.73 -7.68
CA THR A 272 -16.46 -6.27 -6.28
C THR A 272 -15.26 -5.35 -5.98
N GLY A 273 -14.40 -5.06 -6.96
CA GLY A 273 -13.14 -4.34 -6.80
C GLY A 273 -11.94 -5.23 -6.42
N GLY A 274 -12.18 -6.52 -6.15
CA GLY A 274 -11.14 -7.51 -5.94
C GLY A 274 -10.51 -8.03 -7.23
N SER A 275 -9.67 -9.07 -7.12
CA SER A 275 -9.04 -9.72 -8.27
C SER A 275 -8.74 -11.20 -8.02
N LEU A 276 -8.70 -11.98 -9.10
CA LEU A 276 -8.08 -13.29 -9.16
C LEU A 276 -6.74 -13.18 -9.89
N GLY A 277 -5.68 -13.73 -9.34
CA GLY A 277 -4.34 -13.71 -9.92
C GLY A 277 -3.79 -15.12 -10.10
N VAL A 278 -3.21 -15.39 -11.26
CA VAL A 278 -2.40 -16.57 -11.52
C VAL A 278 -0.98 -16.11 -11.78
N ARG A 279 0.00 -16.82 -11.25
CA ARG A 279 1.41 -16.58 -11.49
C ARG A 279 2.14 -17.90 -11.62
N VAL A 280 2.98 -18.00 -12.63
CA VAL A 280 3.91 -19.11 -12.82
C VAL A 280 5.30 -18.57 -13.05
N SER A 281 6.30 -19.20 -12.45
CA SER A 281 7.70 -18.87 -12.69
C SER A 281 8.58 -20.11 -12.69
N ALA A 282 9.68 -20.02 -13.42
CA ALA A 282 10.76 -20.99 -13.39
C ALA A 282 12.10 -20.25 -13.25
N ALA A 283 12.98 -20.79 -12.41
CA ALA A 283 14.33 -20.29 -12.23
C ALA A 283 15.32 -21.42 -12.37
N ARG A 284 16.48 -21.11 -12.94
CA ARG A 284 17.65 -21.97 -12.99
C ARG A 284 18.84 -21.21 -12.45
N ALA A 285 19.67 -21.90 -11.68
CA ALA A 285 20.96 -21.40 -11.23
C ALA A 285 22.02 -22.47 -11.44
N ARG A 286 23.22 -22.05 -11.83
CA ARG A 286 24.41 -22.89 -11.94
C ARG A 286 25.52 -22.23 -11.14
N ASP A 287 26.11 -22.92 -10.22
CA ASP A 287 27.31 -22.46 -9.51
C ASP A 287 28.55 -23.17 -10.09
N ALA A 288 29.31 -22.45 -10.89
CA ALA A 288 30.53 -22.95 -11.51
C ALA A 288 31.75 -22.84 -10.59
N SER A 289 31.64 -22.13 -9.46
CA SER A 289 32.77 -21.90 -8.53
C SER A 289 32.97 -23.01 -7.50
N ALA A 290 32.13 -24.04 -7.51
CA ALA A 290 32.27 -25.16 -6.59
C ALA A 290 33.59 -25.89 -6.87
N ASN A 291 34.58 -25.66 -6.02
CA ASN A 291 35.91 -26.29 -6.05
C ASN A 291 35.90 -27.84 -5.92
N LEU A 292 34.74 -28.47 -6.06
CA LEU A 292 34.50 -29.90 -5.91
C LEU A 292 34.46 -30.67 -7.25
N GLY A 293 34.75 -29.99 -8.37
CA GLY A 293 34.75 -30.63 -9.69
C GLY A 293 33.37 -31.04 -10.23
N SER A 294 32.29 -30.64 -9.56
CA SER A 294 30.92 -30.86 -9.99
C SER A 294 30.19 -29.53 -10.13
N VAL A 295 29.42 -29.38 -11.22
CA VAL A 295 28.53 -28.23 -11.43
C VAL A 295 27.35 -28.41 -10.49
N VAL A 296 27.08 -27.40 -9.63
CA VAL A 296 25.89 -27.37 -8.79
C VAL A 296 24.74 -26.72 -9.59
N GLY A 297 23.69 -27.47 -9.85
CA GLY A 297 22.47 -26.99 -10.48
C GLY A 297 21.36 -26.74 -9.46
N ASN A 298 20.61 -25.67 -9.62
CA ASN A 298 19.40 -25.41 -8.85
C ASN A 298 18.26 -25.07 -9.83
N GLU A 299 17.16 -25.80 -9.73
CA GLU A 299 15.92 -25.48 -10.45
C GLU A 299 14.80 -25.17 -9.45
N ASN A 300 14.07 -24.10 -9.71
CA ASN A 300 12.88 -23.75 -8.93
C ASN A 300 11.71 -23.51 -9.88
N ARG A 301 10.59 -24.23 -9.67
CA ARG A 301 9.32 -24.05 -10.38
C ARG A 301 8.26 -23.64 -9.38
N PHE A 302 7.52 -22.61 -9.71
CA PHE A 302 6.51 -22.04 -8.82
C PHE A 302 5.22 -21.73 -9.57
N ALA A 303 4.08 -22.04 -8.96
CA ALA A 303 2.75 -21.64 -9.41
C ALA A 303 1.93 -21.10 -8.22
N SER A 304 1.11 -20.10 -8.46
CA SER A 304 0.27 -19.48 -7.43
C SER A 304 -1.09 -19.10 -8.00
N LEU A 305 -2.15 -19.45 -7.29
CA LEU A 305 -3.50 -18.93 -7.49
C LEU A 305 -3.85 -18.05 -6.29
N ARG A 306 -4.22 -16.79 -6.53
CA ARG A 306 -4.51 -15.81 -5.49
C ARG A 306 -5.83 -15.10 -5.72
N TRP A 307 -6.71 -15.13 -4.73
CA TRP A 307 -7.85 -14.23 -4.63
C TRP A 307 -7.53 -13.08 -3.70
N SER A 308 -7.89 -11.84 -4.07
CA SER A 308 -7.76 -10.67 -3.23
C SER A 308 -9.02 -9.83 -3.23
N HIS A 309 -9.35 -9.24 -2.07
CA HIS A 309 -10.56 -8.45 -1.87
C HIS A 309 -10.27 -7.20 -1.02
N PRO A 310 -10.78 -6.01 -1.42
CA PRO A 310 -10.66 -4.78 -0.63
C PRO A 310 -11.64 -4.83 0.56
N LEU A 311 -11.12 -4.96 1.78
CA LEU A 311 -11.92 -4.94 3.02
C LEU A 311 -12.31 -3.50 3.39
N ALA A 312 -11.38 -2.56 3.25
CA ALA A 312 -11.64 -1.13 3.39
C ALA A 312 -10.83 -0.36 2.34
N ARG A 313 -11.44 0.67 1.72
CA ARG A 313 -10.77 1.49 0.72
C ARG A 313 -11.28 2.92 0.74
N GLY A 314 -10.37 3.85 0.91
CA GLY A 314 -10.58 5.30 0.85
C GLY A 314 -9.33 5.97 0.26
N ARG A 315 -9.34 7.29 0.16
CA ARG A 315 -8.19 8.05 -0.39
C ARG A 315 -6.92 7.89 0.41
N LYS A 316 -7.02 7.88 1.75
CA LYS A 316 -5.87 7.87 2.67
C LYS A 316 -5.57 6.49 3.26
N HIS A 317 -6.44 5.50 3.06
CA HIS A 317 -6.26 4.17 3.63
C HIS A 317 -6.74 3.07 2.69
N ALA A 318 -6.14 1.90 2.83
CA ALA A 318 -6.58 0.69 2.17
C ALA A 318 -6.32 -0.51 3.08
N VAL A 319 -7.27 -1.44 3.14
CA VAL A 319 -7.11 -2.76 3.78
C VAL A 319 -7.55 -3.80 2.77
N TRP A 320 -6.66 -4.77 2.51
CA TRP A 320 -6.89 -5.86 1.57
C TRP A 320 -6.76 -7.19 2.28
N GLY A 321 -7.71 -8.08 2.07
CA GLY A 321 -7.60 -9.49 2.41
C GLY A 321 -7.20 -10.31 1.18
N ALA A 322 -6.44 -11.39 1.37
CA ALA A 322 -6.15 -12.31 0.28
C ALA A 322 -5.99 -13.74 0.77
N LEU A 323 -6.43 -14.68 -0.08
CA LEU A 323 -6.14 -16.10 0.02
C LEU A 323 -5.31 -16.52 -1.18
N ALA A 324 -4.29 -17.36 -0.97
CA ALA A 324 -3.47 -17.89 -2.05
C ALA A 324 -3.16 -19.36 -1.80
N PHE A 325 -3.12 -20.13 -2.89
CA PHE A 325 -2.56 -21.46 -2.91
C PHE A 325 -1.29 -21.41 -3.76
N ASP A 326 -0.16 -21.77 -3.14
CA ASP A 326 1.15 -21.78 -3.75
C ASP A 326 1.64 -23.22 -3.89
N ALA A 327 2.16 -23.57 -5.06
CA ALA A 327 2.83 -24.82 -5.36
C ALA A 327 4.25 -24.51 -5.81
N SER A 328 5.25 -25.08 -5.17
CA SER A 328 6.66 -24.97 -5.59
C SER A 328 7.34 -26.33 -5.59
N ARG A 329 8.32 -26.44 -6.48
CA ARG A 329 9.29 -27.53 -6.53
C ARG A 329 10.67 -26.91 -6.64
N ILE A 330 11.55 -27.26 -5.72
CA ILE A 330 12.93 -26.80 -5.65
C ILE A 330 13.81 -28.03 -5.72
N GLU A 331 14.64 -28.09 -6.74
CA GLU A 331 15.62 -29.16 -6.93
C GLU A 331 17.02 -28.57 -6.85
N GLN A 332 17.90 -29.22 -6.12
CA GLN A 332 19.33 -28.89 -6.10
C GLN A 332 20.12 -30.15 -6.40
N ASP A 333 20.96 -30.09 -7.42
CA ASP A 333 21.82 -31.17 -7.85
C ASP A 333 23.30 -30.82 -7.55
N TRP A 334 23.98 -31.67 -6.81
CA TRP A 334 25.40 -31.56 -6.51
C TRP A 334 26.25 -32.60 -7.32
N GLY A 335 25.72 -33.07 -8.43
CA GLY A 335 26.35 -34.10 -9.26
C GLY A 335 26.52 -35.41 -8.50
N ALA A 336 27.75 -35.95 -8.49
CA ALA A 336 28.06 -37.20 -7.82
C ALA A 336 27.84 -37.18 -6.29
N ALA A 337 27.74 -36.01 -5.67
CA ALA A 337 27.48 -35.86 -4.24
C ALA A 337 25.99 -35.95 -3.88
N GLY A 338 25.10 -36.13 -4.88
CA GLY A 338 23.64 -36.22 -4.70
C GLY A 338 22.94 -34.90 -4.88
N GLY A 339 21.90 -34.64 -4.10
CA GLY A 339 21.09 -33.44 -4.18
C GLY A 339 19.90 -33.52 -3.25
N TYR A 340 18.99 -32.56 -3.39
CA TYR A 340 17.71 -32.58 -2.69
C TYR A 340 16.56 -32.08 -3.57
N GLU A 341 15.35 -32.48 -3.20
CA GLU A 341 14.10 -32.02 -3.80
C GLU A 341 13.10 -31.67 -2.70
N ASP A 342 12.59 -30.44 -2.75
CA ASP A 342 11.52 -29.95 -1.89
C ASP A 342 10.26 -29.68 -2.72
N ASN A 343 9.17 -30.34 -2.37
CA ASN A 343 7.85 -30.07 -2.94
C ASN A 343 6.94 -29.43 -1.91
N LEU A 344 6.55 -28.18 -2.12
CA LEU A 344 5.72 -27.45 -1.19
C LEU A 344 4.35 -27.13 -1.80
N ARG A 345 3.30 -27.31 -0.99
CA ARG A 345 1.91 -26.93 -1.29
C ARG A 345 1.39 -26.13 -0.11
N VAL A 346 1.21 -24.84 -0.29
CA VAL A 346 0.99 -23.93 0.85
C VAL A 346 -0.27 -23.10 0.64
N LEU A 347 -1.19 -23.18 1.59
CA LEU A 347 -2.32 -22.26 1.69
C LEU A 347 -1.91 -21.06 2.53
N ARG A 348 -2.18 -19.85 2.03
CA ARG A 348 -1.82 -18.59 2.69
C ARG A 348 -3.03 -17.68 2.81
N ALA A 349 -3.30 -17.21 4.03
CA ALA A 349 -4.25 -16.14 4.30
C ALA A 349 -3.48 -14.90 4.74
N SER A 350 -3.80 -13.74 4.16
CA SER A 350 -3.07 -12.51 4.46
C SER A 350 -3.95 -11.28 4.49
N VAL A 351 -3.55 -10.32 5.32
CA VAL A 351 -4.11 -8.97 5.37
C VAL A 351 -2.98 -7.98 5.11
N PHE A 352 -3.24 -7.03 4.23
CA PHE A 352 -2.37 -5.90 3.94
C PHE A 352 -3.14 -4.62 4.26
N ALA A 353 -2.54 -3.70 5.02
CA ALA A 353 -3.12 -2.42 5.37
C ALA A 353 -2.14 -1.30 5.08
N THR A 354 -2.63 -0.18 4.55
CA THR A 354 -1.84 1.02 4.39
C THR A 354 -2.65 2.25 4.74
N ARG A 355 -1.99 3.22 5.36
CA ARG A 355 -2.52 4.55 5.62
C ARG A 355 -1.49 5.59 5.21
N GLN A 356 -1.97 6.61 4.49
CA GLN A 356 -1.15 7.70 4.03
C GLN A 356 -1.82 9.02 4.38
N ASP A 357 -1.16 9.77 5.24
CA ASP A 357 -1.51 11.15 5.61
C ASP A 357 -0.40 12.09 5.11
N ASP A 358 -0.60 13.40 5.23
CA ASP A 358 0.41 14.38 4.84
C ASP A 358 1.67 14.21 5.71
N GLY A 359 2.81 13.95 5.05
CA GLY A 359 4.09 13.72 5.71
C GLY A 359 4.21 12.42 6.51
N ARG A 360 3.25 11.49 6.41
CA ARG A 360 3.25 10.22 7.13
C ARG A 360 2.72 9.08 6.26
N SER A 361 3.41 7.95 6.27
CA SER A 361 2.86 6.69 5.74
C SER A 361 3.04 5.57 6.75
N LEU A 362 2.04 4.69 6.84
CA LEU A 362 2.06 3.47 7.63
C LEU A 362 1.62 2.33 6.73
N THR A 363 2.36 1.22 6.77
CA THR A 363 1.99 -0.01 6.06
C THR A 363 2.11 -1.19 7.00
N GLY A 364 1.20 -2.13 6.93
CA GLY A 364 1.20 -3.37 7.69
C GLY A 364 0.85 -4.55 6.81
N PHE A 365 1.44 -5.71 7.11
CA PHE A 365 1.10 -6.99 6.49
C PHE A 365 1.21 -8.10 7.52
N ALA A 366 0.20 -8.95 7.56
CA ALA A 366 0.17 -10.17 8.34
C ALA A 366 -0.23 -11.34 7.45
N GLN A 367 0.43 -12.48 7.61
CA GLN A 367 0.14 -13.69 6.85
C GLN A 367 0.25 -14.92 7.75
N VAL A 368 -0.74 -15.80 7.64
CA VAL A 368 -0.68 -17.15 8.16
C VAL A 368 -0.55 -18.10 6.98
N SER A 369 0.37 -19.06 7.09
CA SER A 369 0.62 -20.07 6.06
C SER A 369 0.48 -21.46 6.67
N ARG A 370 -0.15 -22.36 5.90
CA ARG A 370 -0.26 -23.78 6.23
C ARG A 370 0.32 -24.61 5.08
N GLY A 371 1.38 -25.34 5.34
CA GLY A 371 1.87 -26.39 4.45
C GLY A 371 0.94 -27.58 4.47
N LEU A 372 0.64 -28.13 3.29
CA LEU A 372 -0.35 -29.18 3.10
C LEU A 372 0.33 -30.41 2.48
N ASP A 373 -0.08 -31.58 2.93
CA ASP A 373 0.28 -32.87 2.33
C ASP A 373 -0.76 -33.21 1.25
N VAL A 374 -0.62 -32.57 0.10
CA VAL A 374 -1.47 -32.78 -1.10
C VAL A 374 -0.66 -32.63 -2.38
N LEU A 375 -1.11 -33.20 -3.46
CA LEU A 375 -0.55 -33.03 -4.81
C LEU A 375 0.97 -33.34 -4.87
N GLY A 376 1.44 -34.38 -4.15
CA GLY A 376 2.83 -34.78 -4.13
C GLY A 376 3.75 -33.80 -3.38
N ALA A 377 3.24 -33.21 -2.31
CA ALA A 377 4.09 -32.45 -1.38
C ALA A 377 5.09 -33.39 -0.68
N THR A 378 6.18 -32.81 -0.19
CA THR A 378 7.11 -33.51 0.70
C THR A 378 6.37 -33.88 1.98
N ASP A 379 6.10 -35.15 2.22
CA ASP A 379 5.20 -35.69 3.23
C ASP A 379 5.90 -36.09 4.53
N ALA A 380 7.22 -36.36 4.49
CA ALA A 380 8.00 -36.81 5.63
C ALA A 380 9.43 -36.21 5.62
N PRO A 381 10.03 -36.03 6.80
CA PRO A 381 11.43 -35.67 6.93
C PRO A 381 12.36 -36.69 6.26
N GLY A 382 13.45 -36.23 5.64
CA GLY A 382 14.37 -37.11 4.92
C GLY A 382 15.65 -36.44 4.48
N ARG A 383 16.68 -37.24 4.19
CA ARG A 383 17.97 -36.74 3.74
C ARG A 383 17.99 -36.20 2.31
N THR A 384 16.94 -36.43 1.58
CA THR A 384 16.74 -35.97 0.20
C THR A 384 16.01 -34.62 0.14
N HIS A 385 15.89 -33.92 1.27
CA HIS A 385 15.29 -32.60 1.39
C HIS A 385 16.32 -31.57 1.83
N SER A 386 16.06 -30.30 1.58
CA SER A 386 16.91 -29.19 1.98
C SER A 386 17.20 -29.17 3.49
N ARG A 387 16.28 -29.79 4.26
CA ARG A 387 16.43 -30.05 5.69
C ARG A 387 15.91 -31.44 6.02
N TRP A 388 16.78 -32.22 6.62
CA TRP A 388 16.52 -33.62 6.95
C TRP A 388 15.46 -33.83 8.05
N ASP A 389 15.21 -32.79 8.89
CA ASP A 389 14.29 -32.79 10.02
C ASP A 389 12.96 -32.05 9.72
N ALA A 390 12.73 -31.64 8.47
CA ALA A 390 11.57 -30.89 8.03
C ALA A 390 10.83 -31.60 6.89
N ASP A 391 9.55 -31.30 6.78
CA ASP A 391 8.69 -31.72 5.69
C ASP A 391 7.85 -30.52 5.14
N GLY A 392 6.91 -30.80 4.24
CA GLY A 392 6.04 -29.81 3.66
C GLY A 392 4.88 -29.38 4.56
N GLN A 393 4.70 -29.99 5.73
CA GLN A 393 3.59 -29.73 6.64
C GLN A 393 4.04 -28.82 7.79
N PHE A 394 3.57 -27.59 7.80
CA PHE A 394 3.97 -26.59 8.81
C PHE A 394 2.90 -25.53 9.04
N TRP A 395 2.98 -24.86 10.16
CA TRP A 395 2.35 -23.57 10.40
C TRP A 395 3.38 -22.46 10.43
N LYS A 396 3.07 -21.34 9.81
CA LYS A 396 3.94 -20.17 9.79
C LYS A 396 3.16 -18.87 9.85
N VAL A 397 3.63 -17.94 10.66
CA VAL A 397 3.13 -16.56 10.73
C VAL A 397 4.23 -15.61 10.30
N ASN A 398 3.91 -14.73 9.38
CA ASN A 398 4.77 -13.63 8.96
C ASN A 398 4.09 -12.30 9.30
N LEU A 399 4.85 -11.41 9.91
CA LEU A 399 4.47 -10.04 10.18
C LEU A 399 5.47 -9.11 9.49
N HIS A 400 4.96 -8.04 8.92
CA HIS A 400 5.73 -7.08 8.20
C HIS A 400 5.09 -5.69 8.27
N GLY A 401 5.81 -4.63 8.60
CA GLY A 401 5.24 -3.32 8.70
C GLY A 401 6.25 -2.16 8.63
N SER A 402 5.92 -0.98 8.07
CA SER A 402 6.78 0.19 8.04
C SER A 402 6.08 1.48 8.41
N HIS A 403 6.88 2.41 8.82
CA HIS A 403 6.45 3.76 9.12
C HIS A 403 7.43 4.76 8.53
N TYR A 404 6.92 5.71 7.75
CA TYR A 404 7.64 6.91 7.36
C TYR A 404 6.99 8.13 7.98
N ARG A 405 7.81 9.08 8.42
CA ARG A 405 7.37 10.36 8.97
C ARG A 405 8.32 11.47 8.56
N ASP A 406 7.75 12.59 8.07
CA ASP A 406 8.48 13.85 7.94
C ASP A 406 8.84 14.40 9.30
N LEU A 407 10.08 14.79 9.47
CA LEU A 407 10.62 15.50 10.66
C LEU A 407 10.78 17.01 10.39
N GLY A 408 10.51 17.43 9.16
CA GLY A 408 10.60 18.79 8.68
C GLY A 408 10.49 18.84 7.15
N PRO A 409 10.68 19.98 6.51
CA PRO A 409 10.45 20.16 5.06
C PRO A 409 11.33 19.28 4.16
N ARG A 410 12.47 18.83 4.67
CA ARG A 410 13.47 18.04 3.91
C ARG A 410 13.90 16.76 4.62
N ALA A 411 13.69 16.69 5.94
CA ALA A 411 14.12 15.55 6.75
C ALA A 411 12.97 14.60 7.02
N GLY A 412 13.26 13.31 7.07
CA GLY A 412 12.30 12.28 7.42
C GLY A 412 12.97 11.06 8.04
N VAL A 413 12.19 10.26 8.74
CA VAL A 413 12.61 8.98 9.30
C VAL A 413 11.76 7.86 8.70
N TYR A 414 12.43 6.79 8.33
CA TYR A 414 11.81 5.55 7.87
C TYR A 414 12.21 4.42 8.80
N LEU A 415 11.21 3.72 9.29
CA LEU A 415 11.35 2.55 10.14
C LEU A 415 10.78 1.33 9.43
N GLN A 416 11.42 0.18 9.59
CA GLN A 416 10.98 -1.09 9.06
C GLN A 416 11.30 -2.22 10.02
N ALA A 417 10.41 -3.20 10.16
CA ALA A 417 10.72 -4.49 10.76
C ALA A 417 9.85 -5.61 10.21
N ASP A 418 10.42 -6.80 10.25
CA ASP A 418 9.82 -8.07 9.87
C ASP A 418 9.96 -9.07 11.00
N ALA A 419 8.99 -9.98 11.09
CA ALA A 419 9.07 -11.12 11.98
C ALA A 419 8.46 -12.36 11.32
N GLN A 420 9.07 -13.50 11.56
CA GLN A 420 8.55 -14.82 11.21
C GLN A 420 8.57 -15.73 12.44
N TRP A 421 7.51 -16.49 12.58
CA TRP A 421 7.43 -17.51 13.61
C TRP A 421 6.82 -18.80 13.04
N SER A 422 7.45 -19.94 13.36
CA SER A 422 6.93 -21.27 13.08
C SER A 422 7.15 -22.18 14.31
N PRO A 423 6.17 -22.99 14.71
CA PRO A 423 6.37 -24.04 15.70
C PRO A 423 7.08 -25.27 15.10
N ASP A 424 7.09 -25.40 13.78
CA ASP A 424 7.56 -26.54 13.03
C ASP A 424 8.94 -26.28 12.43
N PRO A 425 9.78 -27.27 12.18
CA PRO A 425 10.92 -27.16 11.29
C PRO A 425 10.42 -26.76 9.88
N LEU A 426 11.23 -25.99 9.16
CA LEU A 426 10.84 -25.52 7.82
C LEU A 426 11.89 -25.96 6.80
N LEU A 427 11.41 -26.39 5.63
CA LEU A 427 12.27 -26.54 4.45
C LEU A 427 12.86 -25.18 4.07
N ALA A 428 14.04 -25.15 3.47
CA ALA A 428 14.83 -23.93 3.22
C ALA A 428 14.04 -22.83 2.48
N GLY A 429 13.14 -23.21 1.58
CA GLY A 429 12.27 -22.26 0.85
C GLY A 429 11.28 -21.48 1.71
N GLU A 430 11.04 -21.91 2.95
CA GLU A 430 10.11 -21.29 3.89
C GLU A 430 10.78 -20.63 5.11
N GLU A 431 12.12 -20.78 5.27
CA GLU A 431 12.85 -20.13 6.37
C GLU A 431 12.87 -18.60 6.23
N PHE A 432 13.00 -17.91 7.36
CA PHE A 432 13.34 -16.48 7.39
C PHE A 432 14.80 -16.32 7.09
N ALA A 433 15.13 -15.58 6.04
CA ALA A 433 16.49 -15.30 5.64
C ALA A 433 16.83 -13.82 5.80
N ALA A 434 18.02 -13.52 6.28
CA ALA A 434 18.59 -12.18 6.35
C ALA A 434 20.00 -12.14 5.77
N GLY A 435 20.35 -11.00 5.22
CA GLY A 435 21.48 -10.70 4.37
C GLY A 435 20.96 -9.97 3.12
N ALA A 436 21.72 -9.03 2.55
CA ALA A 436 21.31 -8.08 1.54
C ALA A 436 20.12 -7.19 2.02
N LEU A 437 19.20 -6.82 1.14
CA LEU A 437 18.02 -6.00 1.46
C LEU A 437 16.89 -6.87 2.04
N PRO A 438 16.12 -6.39 3.01
CA PRO A 438 16.25 -5.10 3.70
C PRO A 438 17.17 -5.12 4.92
N TYR A 439 17.51 -6.29 5.48
CA TYR A 439 18.30 -6.44 6.70
C TYR A 439 19.60 -7.16 6.42
N GLY A 440 20.72 -6.56 6.84
CA GLY A 440 22.04 -7.04 6.52
C GLY A 440 22.53 -6.50 5.18
N ARG A 441 22.35 -5.21 4.93
CA ARG A 441 22.68 -4.57 3.64
C ARG A 441 24.15 -4.70 3.25
N ALA A 442 25.02 -4.95 4.21
CA ALA A 442 26.45 -5.19 3.97
C ALA A 442 26.81 -6.67 3.84
N TYR A 443 25.85 -7.58 3.92
CA TYR A 443 26.03 -9.03 3.81
C TYR A 443 25.47 -9.56 2.49
N ASN A 444 25.87 -10.76 2.11
CA ASN A 444 25.29 -11.44 0.97
C ASN A 444 23.87 -11.94 1.28
N TYR A 445 23.11 -12.24 0.25
CA TYR A 445 21.75 -12.77 0.40
C TYR A 445 21.77 -14.07 1.24
N ALA A 446 20.77 -14.20 2.13
CA ALA A 446 20.60 -15.36 3.01
C ALA A 446 21.85 -15.73 3.86
N GLU A 447 22.63 -14.74 4.27
CA GLU A 447 23.78 -14.92 5.18
C GLU A 447 23.42 -15.69 6.45
N ILE A 448 22.19 -15.50 6.94
CA ILE A 448 21.60 -16.27 8.04
C ILE A 448 20.15 -16.63 7.71
N ALA A 449 19.74 -17.86 8.09
CA ALA A 449 18.37 -18.33 7.87
C ALA A 449 17.89 -19.21 9.05
N GLY A 450 16.57 -19.28 9.26
CA GLY A 450 15.96 -20.11 10.30
C GLY A 450 14.43 -20.05 10.30
N GLU A 451 13.77 -20.92 11.04
CA GLU A 451 12.31 -21.00 11.13
C GLU A 451 11.70 -19.76 11.76
N LYS A 452 12.39 -19.18 12.75
CA LYS A 452 12.01 -17.95 13.42
C LYS A 452 13.02 -16.88 13.08
N GLY A 453 12.54 -15.68 12.85
CA GLY A 453 13.39 -14.57 12.54
C GLY A 453 12.73 -13.24 12.84
N ALA A 454 13.57 -12.26 13.12
CA ALA A 454 13.16 -10.86 13.22
C ALA A 454 14.23 -9.95 12.64
N GLY A 455 13.82 -8.90 11.97
CA GLY A 455 14.68 -7.88 11.43
C GLY A 455 14.12 -6.49 11.68
N ALA A 456 15.00 -5.49 11.84
CA ALA A 456 14.65 -4.10 12.02
C ALA A 456 15.61 -3.19 11.25
N LEU A 457 15.08 -2.08 10.76
CA LEU A 457 15.79 -1.06 10.00
C LEU A 457 15.33 0.33 10.44
N VAL A 458 16.26 1.24 10.62
CA VAL A 458 16.03 2.68 10.69
C VAL A 458 16.82 3.37 9.59
N GLU A 459 16.18 4.33 8.91
CA GLU A 459 16.81 5.14 7.88
C GLU A 459 16.42 6.61 8.06
N LEU A 460 17.39 7.48 8.28
CA LEU A 460 17.23 8.92 8.30
C LEU A 460 17.43 9.44 6.88
N ARG A 461 16.52 10.28 6.40
CA ARG A 461 16.47 10.79 5.04
C ARG A 461 16.52 12.30 5.03
N TYR A 462 17.26 12.85 4.09
CA TYR A 462 17.27 14.28 3.81
C TYR A 462 17.17 14.48 2.31
N GLY A 463 16.08 15.08 1.82
CA GLY A 463 15.78 15.18 0.40
C GLY A 463 15.27 16.54 -0.02
N TRP A 464 15.47 16.86 -1.29
CA TRP A 464 14.98 18.09 -1.91
C TRP A 464 14.82 17.94 -3.42
N ASP A 465 14.05 18.84 -4.03
CA ASP A 465 13.87 18.95 -5.47
C ASP A 465 14.91 19.95 -6.01
N PRO A 466 16.00 19.51 -6.65
CA PRO A 466 16.99 20.40 -7.19
C PRO A 466 16.51 21.10 -8.47
N LYS A 467 17.15 22.24 -8.80
CA LYS A 467 17.08 22.85 -10.12
C LYS A 467 18.42 22.61 -10.81
N PRO A 468 18.49 22.12 -12.05
CA PRO A 468 17.49 22.11 -13.13
C PRO A 468 16.54 20.89 -13.08
N GLN A 469 15.44 20.96 -13.83
CA GLN A 469 14.32 20.02 -13.86
C GLN A 469 14.64 18.57 -14.30
N ALA A 470 15.82 18.32 -14.88
CA ALA A 470 16.24 16.97 -15.24
C ALA A 470 16.34 16.04 -14.04
N ILE A 471 16.82 16.56 -12.89
CA ILE A 471 16.83 15.83 -11.62
C ILE A 471 15.55 16.22 -10.87
N SER A 472 14.63 15.29 -10.78
CA SER A 472 13.32 15.49 -10.14
C SER A 472 13.38 15.41 -8.63
N PHE A 473 14.34 14.67 -8.07
CA PHE A 473 14.50 14.49 -6.63
C PHE A 473 15.91 14.03 -6.30
N PHE A 474 16.47 14.59 -5.23
CA PHE A 474 17.75 14.19 -4.66
C PHE A 474 17.57 13.86 -3.17
N GLN A 475 18.16 12.76 -2.70
CA GLN A 475 18.06 12.37 -1.31
C GLN A 475 19.38 11.78 -0.81
N LEU A 476 19.85 12.30 0.31
CA LEU A 476 20.86 11.66 1.16
C LEU A 476 20.16 10.81 2.22
N TYR A 477 20.75 9.70 2.60
CA TYR A 477 20.27 8.91 3.72
C TYR A 477 21.39 8.20 4.46
N GLY A 478 21.17 7.99 5.77
CA GLY A 478 21.97 7.12 6.61
C GLY A 478 21.06 6.05 7.22
N PHE A 479 21.57 4.83 7.40
CA PHE A 479 20.79 3.73 7.93
C PHE A 479 21.58 2.86 8.92
N ALA A 480 20.82 2.16 9.76
CA ALA A 480 21.27 1.00 10.51
C ALA A 480 20.21 -0.09 10.45
N ASP A 481 20.65 -1.32 10.26
CA ASP A 481 19.77 -2.49 10.23
C ASP A 481 20.34 -3.65 11.06
N THR A 482 19.45 -4.53 11.49
CA THR A 482 19.81 -5.75 12.21
C THR A 482 18.81 -6.85 11.92
N ALA A 483 19.27 -8.11 11.99
CA ALA A 483 18.38 -9.26 12.00
C ALA A 483 18.94 -10.36 12.90
N LYS A 484 18.03 -11.19 13.41
CA LYS A 484 18.35 -12.39 14.18
C LYS A 484 17.42 -13.51 13.76
N VAL A 485 17.99 -14.70 13.63
CA VAL A 485 17.27 -15.93 13.35
C VAL A 485 17.49 -16.94 14.47
N TRP A 486 16.54 -17.84 14.63
CA TRP A 486 16.61 -18.97 15.54
C TRP A 486 16.23 -20.22 14.78
N ARG A 487 17.03 -21.27 14.99
CA ARG A 487 16.79 -22.61 14.43
C ARG A 487 16.36 -23.57 15.53
N LYS A 488 15.41 -24.41 15.17
CA LYS A 488 14.94 -25.50 15.99
C LYS A 488 15.79 -26.75 15.68
N ASP A 489 16.30 -27.41 16.68
CA ASP A 489 17.03 -28.69 16.58
C ASP A 489 18.14 -28.78 15.53
N ALA A 490 18.72 -27.63 15.19
CA ALA A 490 19.83 -27.59 14.25
C ALA A 490 21.10 -28.32 14.75
N PHE A 491 22.00 -28.67 13.82
CA PHE A 491 23.32 -29.21 14.06
C PHE A 491 23.95 -28.70 15.36
N PRO A 492 24.72 -29.53 16.08
CA PRO A 492 25.41 -29.08 17.28
C PRO A 492 26.18 -27.78 17.01
N GLY A 493 25.80 -26.70 17.68
CA GLY A 493 26.49 -25.42 17.64
C GLY A 493 25.73 -24.22 17.04
N PHE A 494 24.67 -24.41 16.29
CA PHE A 494 23.98 -23.29 15.67
C PHE A 494 22.49 -23.18 16.08
N LYS A 495 22.21 -22.63 17.26
CA LYS A 495 20.83 -22.38 17.73
C LYS A 495 20.27 -21.01 17.30
N SER A 496 21.13 -20.05 17.09
CA SER A 496 20.73 -18.71 16.61
C SER A 496 21.89 -17.98 15.97
N ALA A 497 21.60 -17.09 15.04
CA ALA A 497 22.55 -16.17 14.45
C ALA A 497 21.96 -14.77 14.35
N ALA A 498 22.85 -13.77 14.40
CA ALA A 498 22.47 -12.38 14.24
C ALA A 498 23.46 -11.65 13.34
N LEU A 499 22.98 -10.65 12.64
CA LEU A 499 23.78 -9.72 11.87
C LEU A 499 23.28 -8.29 12.06
N ALA A 500 24.17 -7.33 11.85
CA ALA A 500 23.83 -5.92 11.81
C ALA A 500 24.74 -5.22 10.81
N SER A 501 24.21 -4.23 10.12
CA SER A 501 24.96 -3.35 9.25
C SER A 501 24.57 -1.88 9.44
N ALA A 502 25.45 -0.98 9.04
CA ALA A 502 25.18 0.43 8.96
C ALA A 502 25.82 1.02 7.70
N GLY A 503 25.30 2.13 7.27
CA GLY A 503 25.80 2.78 6.09
C GLY A 503 25.00 4.02 5.71
N GLY A 504 25.20 4.44 4.48
CA GLY A 504 24.50 5.58 3.92
C GLY A 504 24.63 5.64 2.41
N GLY A 505 23.91 6.53 1.81
CA GLY A 505 23.93 6.64 0.37
C GLY A 505 23.15 7.84 -0.17
N VAL A 506 23.11 7.86 -1.48
CA VAL A 506 22.46 8.90 -2.27
C VAL A 506 21.42 8.24 -3.18
N ARG A 507 20.28 8.87 -3.35
CA ARG A 507 19.26 8.56 -4.36
C ARG A 507 19.04 9.77 -5.25
N VAL A 508 19.10 9.56 -6.55
CA VAL A 508 18.86 10.60 -7.57
C VAL A 508 17.76 10.12 -8.50
N THR A 509 16.65 10.84 -8.53
CA THR A 509 15.55 10.54 -9.46
C THR A 509 15.60 11.50 -10.63
N VAL A 510 15.64 10.94 -11.85
CA VAL A 510 15.74 11.68 -13.11
C VAL A 510 14.40 11.58 -13.85
N HIS A 511 13.89 12.71 -14.34
CA HIS A 511 12.63 12.82 -15.08
C HIS A 511 11.44 12.09 -14.44
N ARG A 512 11.45 11.90 -13.11
CA ARG A 512 10.45 11.14 -12.34
C ARG A 512 10.26 9.67 -12.79
N ARG A 513 11.18 9.15 -13.60
CA ARG A 513 11.07 7.80 -14.20
C ARG A 513 12.18 6.86 -13.80
N ALA A 514 13.37 7.38 -13.58
CA ALA A 514 14.53 6.58 -13.24
C ALA A 514 15.14 7.06 -11.92
N THR A 515 15.46 6.14 -11.01
CA THR A 515 16.14 6.41 -9.74
C THR A 515 17.42 5.61 -9.69
N LEU A 516 18.55 6.32 -9.64
CA LEU A 516 19.86 5.78 -9.33
C LEU A 516 20.07 5.85 -7.82
N ARG A 517 20.55 4.78 -7.20
CA ARG A 517 21.02 4.72 -5.82
C ARG A 517 22.46 4.25 -5.78
N VAL A 518 23.27 4.96 -5.01
CA VAL A 518 24.62 4.54 -4.63
C VAL A 518 24.65 4.47 -3.10
N GLU A 519 25.06 3.33 -2.54
CA GLU A 519 25.02 3.04 -1.11
C GLU A 519 26.33 2.41 -0.66
N ALA A 520 26.93 2.94 0.40
CA ALA A 520 28.04 2.30 1.10
C ALA A 520 27.52 1.68 2.40
N ALA A 521 27.87 0.43 2.66
CA ALA A 521 27.44 -0.32 3.85
C ALA A 521 28.61 -1.11 4.45
N ARG A 522 28.59 -1.24 5.79
CA ARG A 522 29.61 -1.99 6.54
C ARG A 522 28.98 -3.02 7.47
N PRO A 523 29.51 -4.27 7.52
CA PRO A 523 29.12 -5.25 8.54
C PRO A 523 29.57 -4.80 9.93
N LEU A 524 28.68 -4.86 10.93
CA LEU A 524 28.99 -4.42 12.30
C LEU A 524 29.28 -5.60 13.24
N THR A 525 28.58 -6.71 13.10
CA THR A 525 28.60 -7.81 14.08
C THR A 525 29.46 -8.97 13.59
N ARG A 526 28.94 -9.82 12.73
CA ARG A 526 29.65 -10.97 12.22
C ARG A 526 30.48 -10.62 10.97
N THR A 527 31.51 -11.37 10.71
CA THR A 527 32.23 -11.35 9.43
C THR A 527 31.37 -12.05 8.38
N PRO A 528 31.10 -11.45 7.20
CA PRO A 528 30.39 -12.10 6.12
C PRO A 528 31.09 -13.38 5.67
N TYR A 529 30.29 -14.40 5.37
CA TYR A 529 30.81 -15.74 5.08
C TYR A 529 31.66 -15.80 3.79
N VAL A 530 31.31 -14.99 2.78
CA VAL A 530 31.98 -15.03 1.47
C VAL A 530 33.24 -14.16 1.44
N THR A 531 33.18 -12.93 1.98
CA THR A 531 34.29 -11.96 1.89
C THR A 531 35.33 -12.13 3.00
N ASP A 532 34.95 -12.76 4.11
CA ASP A 532 35.77 -12.97 5.31
C ASP A 532 36.40 -11.69 5.90
N ASP A 533 35.82 -10.54 5.63
CA ASP A 533 36.22 -9.23 6.15
C ASP A 533 35.04 -8.41 6.61
N LYS A 534 35.26 -7.25 7.23
CA LYS A 534 34.25 -6.27 7.63
C LYS A 534 34.44 -4.92 6.95
N ASP A 535 35.00 -4.93 5.77
CA ASP A 535 35.24 -3.70 5.03
C ASP A 535 33.98 -3.07 4.45
N TRP A 536 34.12 -1.84 4.01
CA TRP A 536 33.04 -1.13 3.34
C TRP A 536 32.74 -1.75 1.98
N ARG A 537 31.48 -2.03 1.75
CA ARG A 537 30.96 -2.52 0.47
C ARG A 537 30.17 -1.42 -0.22
N LEU A 538 30.38 -1.27 -1.52
CA LEU A 538 29.70 -0.27 -2.34
C LEU A 538 28.64 -0.94 -3.23
N PHE A 539 27.42 -0.43 -3.16
CA PHE A 539 26.32 -0.93 -3.93
C PHE A 539 25.71 0.16 -4.81
N THR A 540 25.36 -0.22 -6.02
CA THR A 540 24.69 0.63 -6.98
C THR A 540 23.42 -0.04 -7.44
N SER A 541 22.33 0.71 -7.58
CA SER A 541 21.11 0.19 -8.21
C SER A 541 20.42 1.26 -9.04
N LEU A 542 19.84 0.82 -10.15
CA LEU A 542 19.00 1.61 -11.04
C LEU A 542 17.59 1.02 -11.06
N ASN A 543 16.60 1.86 -10.88
CA ASN A 543 15.19 1.52 -11.07
C ASN A 543 14.59 2.50 -12.08
N ALA A 544 13.94 1.99 -13.12
CA ALA A 544 13.27 2.80 -14.13
C ALA A 544 11.87 2.24 -14.44
N ALA A 545 10.90 3.13 -14.67
CA ALA A 545 9.51 2.80 -15.03
C ALA A 545 9.01 3.66 -16.20
N PHE A 546 8.28 3.01 -17.13
CA PHE A 546 7.81 3.60 -18.38
C PHE A 546 6.32 3.36 -18.62
#